data_beb822d6b884f31483680780b84e7d9d
#
_entry.id   beb822d6b884f31483680780b84e7d9d
#
_cell.length_a   1.000
_cell.length_b   1.000
_cell.length_c   1.000
_cell.angle_alpha   90.00
_cell.angle_beta   90.00
_cell.angle_gamma   90.00
#
_symmetry.space_group_name_H-M   'P 1'
#
loop_
_entity.id
_entity.type
_entity.pdbx_description
1 polymer ?
#
loop_
_entity_poly.entity_id
_entity_poly.type
_entity_poly.pdbx_seq_one_letter_code
_entity_poly.pdbx_strand_id
1 'polypeptide(L)'
;PLNSMALTGGRMISVEEANRFAGGLDDPARLVTSFAGVAGTPGTNAIAIRGNSPQFLQWKMEGIEIPNPTHFADVAGVGGGLFSGLSSQVMGNSDFFNGAFPAEYSNALSGVFDMSIRNGNNDKFEHAVQIGLLGLDFASEGPINRKTGSSYIFNYRYSATGLMGAFIENTGISYQDLTFKLNFPTRKAGTFSVWGIGLLDMNKDDAVKNHSEWETFADRQKSKTTMAKGAGGITHRYNLDADAYFKTSLAATYSDNRPKVEQLLSQNSSYYLPVVDMKSTNLDIVLNSYFNKKYSSRHTNRSGITITGLLYDLDFNLSPNFGQNKPMQRIVKGNGEAMVLSAYSNSIFKLTDKLTANVGINAQLFTLNSNWTIEPRLALKWN
;
A
#
# COMPACT_ATOMS: atom_id res chain seq x y z
N PRO A 1 -18.77 -0.48 -7.43
CA PRO A 1 -17.32 -0.60 -7.67
C PRO A 1 -16.98 -0.27 -9.13
N LEU A 2 -15.75 0.20 -9.35
CA LEU A 2 -15.18 0.45 -10.68
C LEU A 2 -14.85 -0.88 -11.38
N ASN A 3 -14.49 -1.87 -10.57
CA ASN A 3 -14.24 -3.21 -11.08
C ASN A 3 -15.52 -3.86 -11.55
N SER A 4 -15.67 -4.00 -12.87
CA SER A 4 -16.85 -4.61 -13.50
C SER A 4 -17.07 -6.09 -13.14
N MET A 5 -16.05 -6.76 -12.58
CA MET A 5 -16.13 -8.16 -12.13
C MET A 5 -16.69 -8.28 -10.70
N ALA A 6 -16.89 -7.19 -9.97
CA ALA A 6 -17.43 -7.19 -8.63
C ALA A 6 -18.95 -7.07 -8.62
N LEU A 7 -19.68 -8.08 -8.13
CA LEU A 7 -21.13 -8.03 -7.96
C LEU A 7 -21.56 -7.52 -6.59
N THR A 8 -20.84 -7.98 -5.55
CA THR A 8 -21.16 -7.74 -4.15
C THR A 8 -19.85 -7.51 -3.36
N GLY A 9 -19.97 -7.01 -2.13
CA GLY A 9 -18.81 -6.87 -1.22
C GLY A 9 -17.84 -5.73 -1.56
N GLY A 10 -18.01 -5.06 -2.69
CA GLY A 10 -17.18 -3.94 -3.10
C GLY A 10 -17.91 -2.60 -3.06
N ARG A 11 -17.25 -1.54 -2.65
CA ARG A 11 -17.69 -0.15 -2.72
C ARG A 11 -16.66 0.72 -3.42
N MET A 12 -17.11 1.58 -4.30
CA MET A 12 -16.27 2.64 -4.84
C MET A 12 -16.09 3.71 -3.76
N ILE A 13 -14.87 4.14 -3.61
CA ILE A 13 -14.47 5.30 -2.81
C ILE A 13 -14.18 6.42 -3.80
N SER A 14 -14.99 7.46 -3.78
CA SER A 14 -14.69 8.65 -4.54
C SER A 14 -13.77 9.57 -3.76
N VAL A 15 -12.88 10.24 -4.47
CA VAL A 15 -11.98 11.25 -3.87
C VAL A 15 -12.77 12.36 -3.21
N GLU A 16 -13.94 12.73 -3.79
CA GLU A 16 -14.80 13.77 -3.26
C GLU A 16 -15.43 13.36 -1.90
N GLU A 17 -15.87 12.09 -1.75
CA GLU A 17 -16.36 11.58 -0.48
C GLU A 17 -15.24 11.54 0.57
N ALA A 18 -14.04 11.13 0.19
CA ALA A 18 -12.88 11.09 1.09
C ALA A 18 -12.54 12.49 1.63
N ASN A 19 -12.57 13.51 0.78
CA ASN A 19 -12.28 14.90 1.16
C ASN A 19 -13.37 15.52 2.07
N ARG A 20 -14.62 15.04 1.97
CA ARG A 20 -15.73 15.51 2.79
C ARG A 20 -15.90 14.74 4.09
N PHE A 21 -15.21 13.63 4.27
CA PHE A 21 -15.32 12.81 5.47
C PHE A 21 -14.66 13.50 6.66
N ALA A 22 -15.42 13.91 7.66
CA ALA A 22 -14.96 14.72 8.78
C ALA A 22 -13.87 14.05 9.65
N GLY A 23 -13.78 12.72 9.65
CA GLY A 23 -12.73 11.96 10.34
C GLY A 23 -11.54 11.61 9.45
N GLY A 24 -11.53 12.06 8.20
CA GLY A 24 -10.58 11.60 7.17
C GLY A 24 -9.18 12.19 7.31
N LEU A 25 -9.04 13.40 7.83
CA LEU A 25 -7.74 14.11 7.88
C LEU A 25 -7.01 14.10 6.53
N ASP A 26 -7.77 14.32 5.43
CA ASP A 26 -7.29 14.23 4.03
C ASP A 26 -6.71 12.85 3.63
N ASP A 27 -7.02 11.81 4.40
CA ASP A 27 -6.57 10.45 4.16
C ASP A 27 -7.70 9.59 3.58
N PRO A 28 -7.65 9.23 2.27
CA PRO A 28 -8.69 8.43 1.62
C PRO A 28 -8.90 7.04 2.26
N ALA A 29 -7.86 6.48 2.90
CA ALA A 29 -7.97 5.19 3.56
C ALA A 29 -8.88 5.22 4.78
N ARG A 30 -8.99 6.36 5.47
CA ARG A 30 -9.85 6.48 6.67
C ARG A 30 -11.33 6.44 6.35
N LEU A 31 -11.76 6.80 5.14
CA LEU A 31 -13.15 6.76 4.75
C LEU A 31 -13.75 5.35 4.93
N VAL A 32 -12.96 4.29 4.68
CA VAL A 32 -13.47 2.91 4.77
C VAL A 32 -13.89 2.51 6.18
N THR A 33 -13.40 3.20 7.23
CA THR A 33 -13.81 2.93 8.61
C THR A 33 -15.27 3.27 8.89
N SER A 34 -15.91 4.02 7.98
CA SER A 34 -17.37 4.28 8.02
C SER A 34 -18.19 3.12 7.45
N PHE A 35 -17.58 2.11 6.84
CA PHE A 35 -18.30 1.02 6.18
C PHE A 35 -18.62 -0.11 7.16
N ALA A 36 -19.76 -0.76 6.94
CA ALA A 36 -20.18 -1.88 7.77
C ALA A 36 -19.14 -3.01 7.80
N GLY A 37 -18.81 -3.48 8.99
CA GLY A 37 -17.82 -4.53 9.21
C GLY A 37 -16.36 -4.06 9.15
N VAL A 38 -16.12 -2.76 9.09
CA VAL A 38 -14.80 -2.15 9.17
C VAL A 38 -14.66 -1.36 10.46
N ALA A 39 -13.57 -1.55 11.17
CA ALA A 39 -13.26 -0.81 12.38
C ALA A 39 -11.90 -0.11 12.23
N GLY A 40 -11.82 1.14 12.67
CA GLY A 40 -10.57 1.88 12.80
C GLY A 40 -10.14 1.98 14.26
N THR A 41 -8.85 2.07 14.50
CA THR A 41 -8.29 2.37 15.81
C THR A 41 -8.09 3.88 15.94
N PRO A 42 -8.67 4.55 16.94
CA PRO A 42 -8.46 5.99 17.13
C PRO A 42 -6.97 6.37 17.17
N GLY A 43 -6.62 7.46 16.50
CA GLY A 43 -5.24 7.96 16.45
C GLY A 43 -4.29 7.22 15.52
N THR A 44 -4.75 6.15 14.86
CA THR A 44 -3.95 5.38 13.91
C THR A 44 -4.71 5.15 12.60
N ASN A 45 -4.01 4.63 11.61
CA ASN A 45 -4.58 4.15 10.34
C ASN A 45 -4.77 2.63 10.31
N ALA A 46 -4.87 1.99 11.47
CA ALA A 46 -5.16 0.57 11.55
C ALA A 46 -6.62 0.30 11.12
N ILE A 47 -6.78 -0.45 10.03
CA ILE A 47 -8.08 -0.80 9.46
C ILE A 47 -8.30 -2.29 9.66
N ALA A 48 -9.17 -2.64 10.61
CA ALA A 48 -9.57 -4.01 10.89
C ALA A 48 -10.88 -4.34 10.18
N ILE A 49 -10.93 -5.45 9.46
CA ILE A 49 -12.11 -5.87 8.71
C ILE A 49 -12.65 -7.16 9.33
N ARG A 50 -13.89 -7.11 9.83
CA ARG A 50 -14.57 -8.22 10.49
C ARG A 50 -13.73 -8.87 11.60
N GLY A 51 -12.99 -8.05 12.34
CA GLY A 51 -12.12 -8.50 13.44
C GLY A 51 -10.77 -9.06 13.04
N ASN A 52 -10.44 -9.09 11.74
CA ASN A 52 -9.11 -9.48 11.29
C ASN A 52 -8.09 -8.36 11.50
N SER A 53 -6.85 -8.74 11.79
CA SER A 53 -5.75 -7.79 11.96
C SER A 53 -5.54 -6.94 10.70
N PRO A 54 -5.22 -5.64 10.85
CA PRO A 54 -4.93 -4.73 9.74
C PRO A 54 -3.83 -5.21 8.78
N GLN A 55 -2.89 -6.03 9.25
CA GLN A 55 -1.83 -6.61 8.41
C GLN A 55 -2.35 -7.51 7.29
N PHE A 56 -3.59 -8.00 7.39
CA PHE A 56 -4.21 -8.86 6.38
C PHE A 56 -5.01 -8.09 5.33
N LEU A 57 -5.05 -6.76 5.41
CA LEU A 57 -5.59 -5.91 4.37
C LEU A 57 -4.63 -5.87 3.18
N GLN A 58 -5.10 -6.30 2.01
CA GLN A 58 -4.34 -6.25 0.77
C GLN A 58 -4.43 -4.84 0.16
N TRP A 59 -3.29 -4.23 -0.09
CA TRP A 59 -3.19 -2.94 -0.75
C TRP A 59 -2.75 -3.14 -2.19
N LYS A 60 -3.52 -2.59 -3.13
CA LYS A 60 -3.18 -2.63 -4.56
C LYS A 60 -3.18 -1.23 -5.14
N MET A 61 -2.24 -0.96 -6.05
CA MET A 61 -2.17 0.27 -6.83
C MET A 61 -1.92 -0.06 -8.30
N GLU A 62 -2.74 0.50 -9.18
CA GLU A 62 -2.71 0.23 -10.63
C GLU A 62 -2.82 -1.28 -10.98
N GLY A 63 -3.42 -2.09 -10.09
CA GLY A 63 -3.58 -3.53 -10.22
C GLY A 63 -2.43 -4.37 -9.67
N ILE A 64 -1.41 -3.75 -9.09
CA ILE A 64 -0.25 -4.40 -8.46
C ILE A 64 -0.42 -4.37 -6.94
N GLU A 65 -0.16 -5.49 -6.26
CA GLU A 65 -0.07 -5.52 -4.80
C GLU A 65 1.15 -4.73 -4.35
N ILE A 66 0.96 -3.84 -3.37
CA ILE A 66 2.01 -2.97 -2.84
C ILE A 66 2.12 -3.15 -1.33
N PRO A 67 3.27 -2.83 -0.72
CA PRO A 67 3.38 -2.74 0.74
C PRO A 67 2.33 -1.76 1.29
N ASN A 68 1.92 -1.96 2.56
CA ASN A 68 0.99 -1.05 3.22
C ASN A 68 1.47 0.41 3.07
N PRO A 69 0.74 1.27 2.34
CA PRO A 69 1.18 2.63 2.03
C PRO A 69 0.92 3.61 3.18
N THR A 70 1.08 3.15 4.42
CA THR A 70 0.90 3.96 5.63
C THR A 70 2.24 4.24 6.27
N HIS A 71 2.48 5.49 6.65
CA HIS A 71 3.66 5.89 7.39
C HIS A 71 3.70 5.21 8.76
N PHE A 72 4.85 4.68 9.13
CA PHE A 72 5.10 3.95 10.38
C PHE A 72 4.24 2.69 10.57
N ALA A 73 3.77 2.07 9.48
CA ALA A 73 2.85 0.93 9.53
C ALA A 73 3.38 -0.27 10.32
N ASP A 74 4.68 -0.46 10.34
CA ASP A 74 5.33 -1.65 10.93
C ASP A 74 6.03 -1.35 12.26
N VAL A 75 5.90 -0.15 12.80
CA VAL A 75 6.52 0.22 14.10
C VAL A 75 5.88 -0.53 15.25
N ALA A 76 4.58 -0.75 15.18
CA ALA A 76 3.82 -1.45 16.22
C ALA A 76 3.52 -2.92 15.87
N GLY A 77 3.99 -3.45 14.75
CA GLY A 77 3.82 -4.85 14.34
C GLY A 77 2.39 -5.27 13.98
N VAL A 78 1.44 -4.35 13.88
CA VAL A 78 0.02 -4.63 13.65
C VAL A 78 -0.52 -4.16 12.31
N GLY A 79 0.35 -3.74 11.39
CA GLY A 79 -0.06 -3.22 10.06
C GLY A 79 -0.85 -1.90 10.11
N GLY A 80 -0.93 -1.27 11.27
CA GLY A 80 -1.43 0.09 11.44
C GLY A 80 -0.30 1.11 11.26
N GLY A 81 -0.59 2.38 11.29
CA GLY A 81 0.39 3.47 11.20
C GLY A 81 -0.27 4.77 11.58
N LEU A 82 0.36 5.90 11.32
CA LEU A 82 -0.20 7.19 11.73
C LEU A 82 -1.13 7.77 10.66
N PHE A 83 -0.68 7.82 9.40
CA PHE A 83 -1.43 8.34 8.25
C PHE A 83 -0.89 7.71 6.96
N SER A 84 -1.74 7.64 5.92
CA SER A 84 -1.32 7.02 4.66
C SER A 84 -0.50 7.96 3.79
N GLY A 85 0.36 7.37 2.94
CA GLY A 85 1.04 8.05 1.83
C GLY A 85 0.09 8.37 0.66
N LEU A 86 -1.21 8.12 0.82
CA LEU A 86 -2.22 8.36 -0.19
C LEU A 86 -2.70 9.82 -0.12
N SER A 87 -2.51 10.56 -1.19
CA SER A 87 -2.96 11.96 -1.27
C SER A 87 -4.20 12.06 -2.14
N SER A 88 -5.24 12.72 -1.62
CA SER A 88 -6.46 13.02 -2.37
C SER A 88 -6.19 13.87 -3.63
N GLN A 89 -5.06 14.56 -3.68
CA GLN A 89 -4.66 15.39 -4.83
C GLN A 89 -4.36 14.55 -6.08
N VAL A 90 -3.86 13.31 -5.91
CA VAL A 90 -3.41 12.46 -7.02
C VAL A 90 -4.19 11.15 -7.15
N MET A 91 -4.89 10.74 -6.09
CA MET A 91 -5.69 9.52 -6.12
C MET A 91 -6.88 9.67 -7.06
N GLY A 92 -7.16 8.61 -7.80
CA GLY A 92 -8.41 8.41 -8.52
C GLY A 92 -9.45 7.72 -7.64
N ASN A 93 -10.68 7.63 -8.16
CA ASN A 93 -11.68 6.79 -7.53
C ASN A 93 -11.14 5.37 -7.41
N SER A 94 -11.36 4.74 -6.29
CA SER A 94 -10.76 3.46 -5.91
C SER A 94 -11.84 2.50 -5.44
N ASP A 95 -11.57 1.21 -5.48
CA ASP A 95 -12.50 0.20 -4.96
C ASP A 95 -11.99 -0.34 -3.63
N PHE A 96 -12.92 -0.53 -2.70
CA PHE A 96 -12.67 -1.21 -1.44
C PHE A 96 -13.58 -2.43 -1.32
N PHE A 97 -12.98 -3.57 -1.03
CA PHE A 97 -13.67 -4.85 -0.85
C PHE A 97 -13.51 -5.33 0.59
N ASN A 98 -14.61 -5.65 1.25
CA ASN A 98 -14.62 -6.29 2.56
C ASN A 98 -15.14 -7.73 2.54
N GLY A 99 -15.15 -8.36 1.38
CA GLY A 99 -15.57 -9.74 1.14
C GLY A 99 -16.03 -9.96 -0.30
N ALA A 100 -16.39 -11.19 -0.64
CA ALA A 100 -16.86 -11.60 -1.98
C ALA A 100 -15.93 -11.13 -3.12
N PHE A 101 -14.63 -11.36 -2.95
CA PHE A 101 -13.61 -10.92 -3.90
C PHE A 101 -13.76 -11.60 -5.26
N PRO A 102 -13.70 -10.87 -6.39
CA PRO A 102 -13.48 -11.44 -7.71
C PRO A 102 -12.22 -12.33 -7.77
N ALA A 103 -12.18 -13.26 -8.73
CA ALA A 103 -11.11 -14.26 -8.80
C ALA A 103 -9.70 -13.67 -9.04
N GLU A 104 -9.60 -12.43 -9.49
CA GLU A 104 -8.34 -11.71 -9.68
C GLU A 104 -7.64 -11.30 -8.36
N TYR A 105 -8.36 -11.29 -7.22
CA TYR A 105 -7.79 -10.97 -5.91
C TYR A 105 -7.44 -12.25 -5.17
N SER A 106 -6.26 -12.78 -5.47
CA SER A 106 -5.67 -13.90 -4.72
C SER A 106 -5.02 -13.41 -3.43
N ASN A 107 -4.81 -14.29 -2.46
CA ASN A 107 -4.21 -14.01 -1.14
C ASN A 107 -4.95 -12.95 -0.30
N ALA A 108 -6.16 -12.56 -0.67
CA ALA A 108 -6.95 -11.61 0.10
C ALA A 108 -7.60 -12.31 1.30
N LEU A 109 -7.14 -12.00 2.53
CA LEU A 109 -7.61 -12.64 3.76
C LEU A 109 -8.72 -11.85 4.45
N SER A 110 -8.65 -10.52 4.46
CA SER A 110 -9.62 -9.67 5.18
C SER A 110 -10.36 -8.70 4.27
N GLY A 111 -9.63 -7.96 3.47
CA GLY A 111 -10.15 -6.99 2.52
C GLY A 111 -9.14 -6.62 1.46
N VAL A 112 -9.59 -5.89 0.46
CA VAL A 112 -8.74 -5.36 -0.61
C VAL A 112 -9.03 -3.88 -0.79
N PHE A 113 -8.00 -3.08 -0.80
CA PHE A 113 -8.04 -1.69 -1.22
C PHE A 113 -7.38 -1.60 -2.60
N ASP A 114 -8.18 -1.49 -3.66
CA ASP A 114 -7.71 -1.41 -5.05
C ASP A 114 -7.75 0.03 -5.53
N MET A 115 -6.59 0.64 -5.60
CA MET A 115 -6.38 2.06 -5.81
C MET A 115 -5.86 2.35 -7.21
N SER A 116 -6.18 3.53 -7.69
CA SER A 116 -5.63 4.07 -8.92
C SER A 116 -5.15 5.50 -8.74
N ILE A 117 -4.12 5.88 -9.47
CA ILE A 117 -3.67 7.27 -9.59
C ILE A 117 -4.39 7.88 -10.80
N ARG A 118 -5.02 9.04 -10.63
CA ARG A 118 -5.67 9.72 -11.75
C ARG A 118 -4.67 10.18 -12.80
N ASN A 119 -5.10 10.40 -14.00
CA ASN A 119 -4.26 11.03 -15.01
C ASN A 119 -4.20 12.54 -14.74
N GLY A 120 -3.05 13.16 -15.01
CA GLY A 120 -2.89 14.59 -14.93
C GLY A 120 -3.68 15.34 -16.00
N ASN A 121 -3.90 16.62 -15.78
CA ASN A 121 -4.55 17.51 -16.76
C ASN A 121 -3.73 17.56 -18.03
N ASN A 122 -4.33 17.28 -19.17
CA ASN A 122 -3.66 17.30 -20.48
C ASN A 122 -3.83 18.62 -21.24
N ASP A 123 -4.51 19.59 -20.65
CA ASP A 123 -4.77 20.89 -21.28
C ASP A 123 -3.99 22.03 -20.59
N LYS A 124 -4.02 22.11 -19.27
CA LYS A 124 -3.41 23.19 -18.49
C LYS A 124 -2.59 22.70 -17.31
N PHE A 125 -1.65 23.53 -16.87
CA PHE A 125 -0.90 23.31 -15.65
C PHE A 125 -1.71 23.74 -14.45
N GLU A 126 -1.69 22.89 -13.41
CA GLU A 126 -2.34 23.16 -12.14
C GLU A 126 -1.37 22.81 -11.01
N HIS A 127 -1.32 23.67 -9.99
CA HIS A 127 -0.41 23.48 -8.86
C HIS A 127 -1.19 23.75 -7.57
N ALA A 128 -0.94 22.95 -6.56
CA ALA A 128 -1.48 23.11 -5.23
C ALA A 128 -0.35 23.07 -4.21
N VAL A 129 -0.39 23.97 -3.25
CA VAL A 129 0.52 24.01 -2.09
C VAL A 129 -0.35 24.06 -0.86
N GLN A 130 -0.10 23.14 0.07
CA GLN A 130 -0.75 23.12 1.37
C GLN A 130 0.30 23.13 2.46
N ILE A 131 0.09 23.96 3.47
CA ILE A 131 0.91 24.04 4.67
C ILE A 131 0.00 23.76 5.84
N GLY A 132 0.30 22.75 6.62
CA GLY A 132 -0.54 22.32 7.72
C GLY A 132 0.27 21.73 8.89
N LEU A 133 -0.45 21.29 9.90
CA LEU A 133 0.14 20.67 11.09
C LEU A 133 0.99 19.44 10.78
N LEU A 134 0.66 18.72 9.70
CA LEU A 134 1.36 17.50 9.28
C LEU A 134 2.57 17.79 8.36
N GLY A 135 2.80 19.04 7.95
CA GLY A 135 3.94 19.42 7.11
C GLY A 135 3.56 20.22 5.86
N LEU A 136 4.38 20.05 4.84
CA LEU A 136 4.23 20.67 3.52
C LEU A 136 3.73 19.64 2.52
N ASP A 137 2.75 20.02 1.73
CA ASP A 137 2.20 19.22 0.61
C ASP A 137 2.28 20.06 -0.66
N PHE A 138 2.85 19.48 -1.72
CA PHE A 138 2.95 20.09 -3.03
C PHE A 138 2.46 19.14 -4.09
N ALA A 139 1.44 19.52 -4.83
CA ALA A 139 0.93 18.78 -5.99
C ALA A 139 1.09 19.61 -7.26
N SER A 140 1.39 18.93 -8.35
CA SER A 140 1.48 19.55 -9.68
C SER A 140 1.02 18.58 -10.75
N GLU A 141 0.31 19.11 -11.74
CA GLU A 141 -0.11 18.39 -12.91
C GLU A 141 -0.11 19.26 -14.15
N GLY A 142 -0.05 18.64 -15.31
CA GLY A 142 -0.12 19.37 -16.57
C GLY A 142 0.20 18.52 -17.79
N PRO A 143 0.09 19.13 -19.00
CA PRO A 143 0.42 18.49 -20.24
C PRO A 143 1.93 18.29 -20.41
N ILE A 144 2.34 17.07 -20.76
CA ILE A 144 3.67 16.80 -21.34
C ILE A 144 3.64 17.15 -22.81
N ASN A 145 2.57 16.73 -23.51
CA ASN A 145 2.35 17.04 -24.91
C ASN A 145 0.85 17.14 -25.19
N ARG A 146 0.37 18.35 -25.45
CA ARG A 146 -1.06 18.60 -25.72
C ARG A 146 -1.54 17.91 -26.99
N LYS A 147 -0.68 17.75 -28.03
CA LYS A 147 -1.07 17.13 -29.31
C LYS A 147 -1.36 15.65 -29.18
N THR A 148 -0.67 14.97 -28.25
CA THR A 148 -0.87 13.54 -27.96
C THR A 148 -1.81 13.30 -26.79
N GLY A 149 -2.12 14.33 -26.00
CA GLY A 149 -2.85 14.21 -24.74
C GLY A 149 -2.03 13.61 -23.60
N SER A 150 -0.70 13.59 -23.73
CA SER A 150 0.20 13.11 -22.69
C SER A 150 0.27 14.09 -21.53
N SER A 151 0.20 13.58 -20.31
CA SER A 151 0.15 14.37 -19.08
C SER A 151 0.97 13.78 -17.95
N TYR A 152 1.28 14.62 -16.99
CA TYR A 152 1.88 14.20 -15.73
C TYR A 152 1.04 14.67 -14.56
N ILE A 153 1.17 13.97 -13.44
CA ILE A 153 0.70 14.38 -12.13
C ILE A 153 1.67 13.85 -11.08
N PHE A 154 1.94 14.63 -10.06
CA PHE A 154 2.65 14.18 -8.88
C PHE A 154 2.21 14.94 -7.64
N ASN A 155 2.43 14.33 -6.49
CA ASN A 155 2.30 14.92 -5.17
C ASN A 155 3.51 14.54 -4.33
N TYR A 156 4.10 15.52 -3.66
CA TYR A 156 5.19 15.33 -2.71
C TYR A 156 4.82 15.94 -1.37
N ARG A 157 4.98 15.16 -0.29
CA ARG A 157 4.76 15.62 1.07
C ARG A 157 6.03 15.47 1.88
N TYR A 158 6.26 16.45 2.75
CA TYR A 158 7.38 16.47 3.68
C TYR A 158 6.90 16.89 5.06
N SER A 159 7.10 16.01 6.05
CA SER A 159 6.83 16.32 7.44
C SER A 159 7.94 17.18 8.01
N ALA A 160 7.57 18.35 8.43
CA ALA A 160 8.47 19.33 9.03
C ALA A 160 8.32 19.38 10.57
N THR A 161 8.21 18.25 11.25
CA THR A 161 8.14 18.26 12.72
C THR A 161 9.33 18.99 13.34
N GLY A 162 10.50 18.98 12.70
CA GLY A 162 11.63 19.82 13.05
C GLY A 162 11.43 21.33 12.81
N LEU A 163 10.62 21.73 11.81
CA LEU A 163 10.24 23.14 11.59
C LEU A 163 9.17 23.59 12.59
N MET A 164 8.36 22.67 13.09
CA MET A 164 7.32 22.94 14.08
C MET A 164 7.78 22.73 15.52
N GLY A 165 9.02 22.31 15.74
CA GLY A 165 9.60 22.12 17.08
C GLY A 165 9.61 23.39 17.97
N ALA A 166 9.28 24.54 17.40
CA ALA A 166 8.96 25.74 18.16
C ALA A 166 7.57 25.71 18.82
N PHE A 167 6.68 24.80 18.38
CA PHE A 167 5.28 24.74 18.82
C PHE A 167 4.86 23.36 19.38
N ILE A 168 5.63 22.31 19.07
CA ILE A 168 5.34 20.92 19.50
C ILE A 168 6.67 20.33 19.97
N GLU A 169 6.66 19.60 21.08
CA GLU A 169 7.83 18.83 21.52
C GLU A 169 8.36 17.99 20.36
N ASN A 170 9.69 18.00 20.22
CA ASN A 170 10.36 17.26 19.14
C ASN A 170 10.05 15.75 19.29
N THR A 171 9.10 15.27 18.53
CA THR A 171 8.65 13.88 18.60
C THR A 171 9.64 12.89 17.98
N GLY A 172 10.75 13.36 17.43
CA GLY A 172 11.71 12.49 16.71
C GLY A 172 11.18 11.87 15.41
N ILE A 173 9.94 12.16 15.06
CA ILE A 173 9.25 11.61 13.89
C ILE A 173 9.49 12.52 12.67
N SER A 174 9.91 11.92 11.57
CA SER A 174 9.94 12.60 10.27
C SER A 174 9.53 11.63 9.16
N TYR A 175 8.84 12.15 8.15
CA TYR A 175 8.44 11.37 7.00
C TYR A 175 8.42 12.21 5.73
N GLN A 176 8.48 11.52 4.61
CA GLN A 176 8.23 12.11 3.30
C GLN A 176 7.67 11.06 2.36
N ASP A 177 6.86 11.49 1.42
CA ASP A 177 6.33 10.63 0.39
C ASP A 177 6.21 11.35 -0.95
N LEU A 178 6.23 10.53 -2.00
CA LEU A 178 6.05 10.96 -3.38
C LEU A 178 5.12 9.97 -4.08
N THR A 179 4.09 10.49 -4.73
CA THR A 179 3.25 9.72 -5.65
C THR A 179 3.19 10.42 -7.00
N PHE A 180 3.36 9.69 -8.08
CA PHE A 180 3.32 10.27 -9.42
C PHE A 180 2.74 9.34 -10.46
N LYS A 181 2.26 9.92 -11.56
CA LYS A 181 1.87 9.20 -12.79
C LYS A 181 2.14 10.04 -14.02
N LEU A 182 2.77 9.40 -15.01
CA LEU A 182 2.93 9.91 -16.37
C LEU A 182 2.02 9.10 -17.29
N ASN A 183 1.24 9.76 -18.14
CA ASN A 183 0.29 9.11 -19.02
C ASN A 183 0.61 9.46 -20.48
N PHE A 184 0.75 8.44 -21.32
CA PHE A 184 1.16 8.53 -22.72
C PHE A 184 0.16 7.79 -23.62
N PRO A 185 -0.97 8.41 -23.98
CA PRO A 185 -1.87 7.84 -24.97
C PRO A 185 -1.21 7.88 -26.35
N THR A 186 -1.38 6.80 -27.12
CA THR A 186 -0.90 6.68 -28.48
C THR A 186 -2.07 6.41 -29.43
N ARG A 187 -1.89 6.74 -30.71
CA ARG A 187 -2.96 6.53 -31.69
C ARG A 187 -3.24 5.07 -32.04
N LYS A 188 -2.21 4.20 -32.01
CA LYS A 188 -2.32 2.80 -32.47
C LYS A 188 -1.88 1.77 -31.48
N ALA A 189 -0.96 2.12 -30.58
CA ALA A 189 -0.37 1.17 -29.64
C ALA A 189 -1.04 1.20 -28.25
N GLY A 190 -2.18 1.85 -28.08
CA GLY A 190 -2.87 1.96 -26.79
C GLY A 190 -2.26 3.04 -25.89
N THR A 191 -2.42 2.90 -24.59
CA THR A 191 -1.96 3.87 -23.60
C THR A 191 -0.89 3.25 -22.71
N PHE A 192 0.23 3.95 -22.57
CA PHE A 192 1.28 3.62 -21.61
C PHE A 192 1.19 4.57 -20.42
N SER A 193 1.41 4.05 -19.23
CA SER A 193 1.53 4.86 -18.01
C SER A 193 2.75 4.42 -17.24
N VAL A 194 3.50 5.39 -16.69
CA VAL A 194 4.56 5.15 -15.70
C VAL A 194 4.07 5.73 -14.40
N TRP A 195 4.16 4.99 -13.31
CA TRP A 195 3.62 5.40 -12.03
C TRP A 195 4.52 4.95 -10.88
N GLY A 196 4.39 5.61 -9.74
CA GLY A 196 5.09 5.22 -8.54
C GLY A 196 4.54 5.88 -7.30
N ILE A 197 4.78 5.20 -6.18
CA ILE A 197 4.57 5.69 -4.81
C ILE A 197 5.78 5.30 -3.97
N GLY A 198 6.29 6.22 -3.17
CA GLY A 198 7.40 5.98 -2.26
C GLY A 198 7.20 6.71 -0.95
N LEU A 199 7.51 6.03 0.17
CA LEU A 199 7.42 6.55 1.53
C LEU A 199 8.76 6.33 2.21
N LEU A 200 9.25 7.37 2.89
CA LEU A 200 10.44 7.31 3.73
C LEU A 200 10.08 7.80 5.13
N ASP A 201 10.34 6.98 6.14
CA ASP A 201 10.01 7.24 7.54
C ASP A 201 11.25 7.16 8.41
N MET A 202 11.34 8.03 9.39
CA MET A 202 12.32 7.98 10.44
C MET A 202 11.67 8.30 11.77
N ASN A 203 11.85 7.43 12.74
CA ASN A 203 11.53 7.68 14.14
C ASN A 203 12.80 7.62 14.97
N LYS A 204 12.99 8.59 15.87
CA LYS A 204 14.06 8.63 16.85
C LYS A 204 13.48 8.98 18.20
N ASP A 205 13.77 8.14 19.18
CA ASP A 205 13.47 8.41 20.56
C ASP A 205 14.77 8.38 21.36
N ASP A 206 15.01 9.40 22.14
CA ASP A 206 16.16 9.49 23.05
C ASP A 206 15.77 8.98 24.44
N ALA A 207 16.73 8.44 25.18
CA ALA A 207 16.51 8.08 26.57
C ALA A 207 16.11 9.32 27.40
N VAL A 208 15.24 9.12 28.38
CA VAL A 208 14.84 10.17 29.32
C VAL A 208 16.06 10.67 30.05
N LYS A 209 16.36 11.97 29.93
CA LYS A 209 17.60 12.60 30.45
C LYS A 209 17.64 12.60 31.98
N ASN A 210 16.49 12.82 32.61
CA ASN A 210 16.40 12.87 34.06
C ASN A 210 16.15 11.46 34.61
N HIS A 211 17.15 10.85 35.21
CA HIS A 211 17.10 9.49 35.69
C HIS A 211 16.09 9.28 36.84
N SER A 212 15.68 10.34 37.53
CA SER A 212 14.64 10.26 38.56
C SER A 212 13.23 10.07 38.00
N GLU A 213 13.05 10.32 36.67
CA GLU A 213 11.80 10.12 35.94
C GLU A 213 11.70 8.76 35.25
N TRP A 214 12.70 7.90 35.43
CA TRP A 214 12.68 6.58 34.85
C TRP A 214 11.66 5.68 35.58
N GLU A 215 10.57 5.40 34.93
CA GLU A 215 9.51 4.50 35.42
C GLU A 215 9.56 3.14 34.76
N THR A 216 9.97 3.12 33.49
CA THR A 216 9.97 1.93 32.64
C THR A 216 11.36 1.61 32.10
N PHE A 217 11.51 0.41 31.59
CA PHE A 217 12.74 0.01 30.91
C PHE A 217 13.01 0.81 29.62
N ALA A 218 11.95 1.25 28.98
CA ALA A 218 12.01 2.04 27.76
C ALA A 218 12.65 3.42 27.98
N ASP A 219 12.52 4.01 29.19
CA ASP A 219 13.06 5.34 29.52
C ASP A 219 14.59 5.38 29.45
N ARG A 220 15.24 4.23 29.49
CA ARG A 220 16.69 4.06 29.38
C ARG A 220 17.17 3.85 27.94
N GLN A 221 16.25 3.75 27.00
CA GLN A 221 16.55 3.37 25.65
C GLN A 221 16.57 4.60 24.74
N LYS A 222 17.47 4.60 23.81
CA LYS A 222 17.34 5.39 22.59
C LYS A 222 17.05 4.47 21.42
N SER A 223 16.14 4.85 20.59
CA SER A 223 15.78 4.10 19.41
C SER A 223 15.92 4.94 18.14
N LYS A 224 16.25 4.28 17.06
CA LYS A 224 16.19 4.84 15.71
C LYS A 224 15.63 3.78 14.78
N THR A 225 14.47 4.06 14.21
CA THR A 225 13.88 3.22 13.17
C THR A 225 13.82 4.01 11.86
N THR A 226 14.37 3.44 10.80
CA THR A 226 14.22 3.97 9.44
C THR A 226 13.44 2.97 8.61
N MET A 227 12.46 3.46 7.85
CA MET A 227 11.67 2.65 6.95
C MET A 227 11.61 3.29 5.57
N ALA A 228 11.71 2.47 4.54
CA ALA A 228 11.49 2.87 3.16
C ALA A 228 10.53 1.89 2.51
N LYS A 229 9.49 2.39 1.88
CA LYS A 229 8.49 1.56 1.19
C LYS A 229 8.12 2.20 -0.12
N GLY A 230 7.75 1.38 -1.07
CA GLY A 230 7.24 1.94 -2.31
C GLY A 230 6.94 0.89 -3.35
N ALA A 231 6.39 1.37 -4.43
CA ALA A 231 6.14 0.61 -5.64
C ALA A 231 6.23 1.53 -6.85
N GLY A 232 6.64 0.98 -7.97
CA GLY A 232 6.64 1.71 -9.21
C GLY A 232 6.63 0.77 -10.40
N GLY A 233 6.04 1.22 -11.49
CA GLY A 233 5.89 0.36 -12.64
C GLY A 233 5.43 1.05 -13.90
N ILE A 234 5.32 0.24 -14.94
CA ILE A 234 4.80 0.62 -16.25
C ILE A 234 3.56 -0.20 -16.50
N THR A 235 2.49 0.46 -16.90
CA THR A 235 1.23 -0.17 -17.29
C THR A 235 0.94 0.14 -18.75
N HIS A 236 0.59 -0.88 -19.50
CA HIS A 236 0.14 -0.77 -20.89
C HIS A 236 -1.30 -1.26 -21.01
N ARG A 237 -2.17 -0.44 -21.57
CA ARG A 237 -3.53 -0.82 -21.92
C ARG A 237 -3.72 -0.72 -23.43
N TYR A 238 -4.09 -1.83 -24.03
CA TYR A 238 -4.35 -1.94 -25.45
C TYR A 238 -5.78 -2.40 -25.71
N ASN A 239 -6.59 -1.53 -26.33
CA ASN A 239 -7.94 -1.89 -26.73
C ASN A 239 -7.88 -2.55 -28.13
N LEU A 240 -8.35 -3.77 -28.22
CA LEU A 240 -8.47 -4.51 -29.47
C LEU A 240 -9.68 -4.02 -30.26
N ASP A 241 -10.80 -3.85 -29.56
CA ASP A 241 -12.06 -3.34 -30.06
C ASP A 241 -12.83 -2.63 -28.94
N ALA A 242 -14.09 -2.29 -29.15
CA ALA A 242 -14.95 -1.63 -28.17
C ALA A 242 -15.25 -2.51 -26.94
N ASP A 243 -15.19 -3.84 -27.12
CA ASP A 243 -15.59 -4.83 -26.12
C ASP A 243 -14.42 -5.63 -25.54
N ALA A 244 -13.19 -5.43 -26.07
CA ALA A 244 -12.03 -6.23 -25.68
C ALA A 244 -10.76 -5.40 -25.49
N TYR A 245 -10.04 -5.65 -24.38
CA TYR A 245 -8.75 -5.02 -24.14
C TYR A 245 -7.80 -5.92 -23.33
N PHE A 246 -6.51 -5.70 -23.54
CA PHE A 246 -5.44 -6.16 -22.66
C PHE A 246 -4.99 -5.05 -21.73
N LYS A 247 -4.67 -5.43 -20.47
CA LYS A 247 -3.91 -4.57 -19.58
C LYS A 247 -2.75 -5.38 -19.02
N THR A 248 -1.54 -4.87 -19.21
CA THR A 248 -0.31 -5.49 -18.71
C THR A 248 0.44 -4.48 -17.86
N SER A 249 0.88 -4.88 -16.69
CA SER A 249 1.68 -4.07 -15.76
C SER A 249 2.93 -4.83 -15.36
N LEU A 250 4.08 -4.18 -15.45
CA LEU A 250 5.35 -4.63 -14.89
C LEU A 250 5.77 -3.63 -13.83
N ALA A 251 5.98 -4.11 -12.61
CA ALA A 251 6.27 -3.26 -11.47
C ALA A 251 7.30 -3.91 -10.53
N ALA A 252 7.96 -3.07 -9.75
CA ALA A 252 8.74 -3.47 -8.58
C ALA A 252 8.09 -2.88 -7.33
N THR A 253 8.08 -3.65 -6.24
CA THR A 253 7.71 -3.19 -4.91
C THR A 253 8.87 -3.37 -3.96
N TYR A 254 9.00 -2.48 -3.00
CA TYR A 254 10.12 -2.47 -2.07
C TYR A 254 9.64 -2.12 -0.67
N SER A 255 10.17 -2.85 0.32
CA SER A 255 10.04 -2.47 1.72
C SER A 255 11.34 -2.76 2.46
N ASP A 256 11.76 -1.81 3.29
CA ASP A 256 12.95 -1.89 4.11
C ASP A 256 12.64 -1.34 5.50
N ASN A 257 12.98 -2.09 6.54
CA ASN A 257 12.75 -1.72 7.93
C ASN A 257 14.02 -1.98 8.74
N ARG A 258 14.53 -0.94 9.42
CA ARG A 258 15.80 -0.99 10.17
C ARG A 258 15.65 -0.39 11.56
N PRO A 259 15.04 -1.09 12.51
CA PRO A 259 15.04 -0.67 13.90
C PRO A 259 16.40 -0.92 14.55
N LYS A 260 16.89 0.09 15.27
CA LYS A 260 18.03 0.02 16.17
C LYS A 260 17.63 0.53 17.52
N VAL A 261 17.93 -0.24 18.56
CA VAL A 261 17.68 0.13 19.95
C VAL A 261 18.95 -0.06 20.74
N GLU A 262 19.32 0.96 21.50
CA GLU A 262 20.46 0.96 22.40
C GLU A 262 19.99 1.38 23.79
N GLN A 263 20.60 0.85 24.83
CA GLN A 263 20.21 1.07 26.22
C GLN A 263 21.36 1.56 27.08
N LEU A 264 21.07 2.51 27.95
CA LEU A 264 22.01 2.94 28.99
C LEU A 264 22.30 1.81 29.96
N LEU A 265 23.59 1.59 30.22
CA LEU A 265 24.05 0.53 31.13
C LEU A 265 23.62 0.78 32.56
N SER A 266 23.71 2.02 33.03
CA SER A 266 23.30 2.43 34.38
C SER A 266 22.97 3.94 34.37
N GLN A 267 22.37 4.42 35.48
CA GLN A 267 22.05 5.83 35.67
C GLN A 267 23.25 6.77 35.58
N ASN A 268 24.42 6.29 35.94
CA ASN A 268 25.66 7.10 35.93
C ASN A 268 26.50 6.88 34.69
N SER A 269 25.99 6.12 33.70
CA SER A 269 26.71 5.81 32.47
C SER A 269 26.24 6.74 31.34
N SER A 270 27.20 7.22 30.55
CA SER A 270 26.92 7.79 29.25
C SER A 270 27.05 6.78 28.12
N TYR A 271 27.35 5.52 28.46
CA TYR A 271 27.62 4.47 27.48
C TYR A 271 26.36 3.65 27.20
N TYR A 272 26.01 3.55 25.91
CA TYR A 272 24.90 2.77 25.41
C TYR A 272 25.37 1.41 24.91
N LEU A 273 24.63 0.38 25.29
CA LEU A 273 24.79 -0.96 24.75
C LEU A 273 23.76 -1.24 23.66
N PRO A 274 24.13 -1.86 22.54
CA PRO A 274 23.17 -2.25 21.53
C PRO A 274 22.25 -3.36 22.05
N VAL A 275 20.95 -3.21 21.84
CA VAL A 275 19.89 -4.16 22.27
C VAL A 275 19.24 -4.83 21.08
N VAL A 276 18.88 -4.04 20.06
CA VAL A 276 18.27 -4.51 18.81
C VAL A 276 19.02 -3.88 17.64
N ASP A 277 19.37 -4.69 16.69
CA ASP A 277 19.82 -4.24 15.35
C ASP A 277 19.22 -5.18 14.32
N MET A 278 18.25 -4.69 13.54
CA MET A 278 17.58 -5.47 12.52
C MET A 278 17.65 -4.76 11.17
N LYS A 279 17.80 -5.56 10.14
CA LYS A 279 17.56 -5.19 8.76
C LYS A 279 16.58 -6.19 8.16
N SER A 280 15.47 -5.71 7.64
CA SER A 280 14.49 -6.51 6.90
C SER A 280 14.18 -5.81 5.59
N THR A 281 14.62 -6.39 4.49
CA THR A 281 14.42 -5.84 3.14
C THR A 281 13.66 -6.85 2.30
N ASN A 282 12.60 -6.41 1.61
CA ASN A 282 11.86 -7.19 0.62
C ASN A 282 11.81 -6.40 -0.69
N LEU A 283 12.01 -7.11 -1.78
CA LEU A 283 11.88 -6.61 -3.14
C LEU A 283 11.08 -7.61 -3.95
N ASP A 284 9.95 -7.19 -4.49
CA ASP A 284 9.16 -8.04 -5.36
C ASP A 284 9.13 -7.45 -6.78
N ILE A 285 9.25 -8.33 -7.76
CA ILE A 285 9.08 -7.98 -9.19
C ILE A 285 7.81 -8.65 -9.68
N VAL A 286 6.86 -7.85 -10.13
CA VAL A 286 5.50 -8.31 -10.45
C VAL A 286 5.19 -8.04 -11.92
N LEU A 287 4.84 -9.10 -12.64
CA LEU A 287 4.20 -9.03 -13.94
C LEU A 287 2.74 -9.44 -13.77
N ASN A 288 1.82 -8.52 -14.06
CA ASN A 288 0.38 -8.78 -14.11
C ASN A 288 -0.12 -8.51 -15.51
N SER A 289 -0.84 -9.46 -16.09
CA SER A 289 -1.45 -9.28 -17.43
C SER A 289 -2.81 -9.94 -17.48
N TYR A 290 -3.81 -9.21 -17.98
CA TYR A 290 -5.12 -9.77 -18.16
C TYR A 290 -5.78 -9.31 -19.46
N PHE A 291 -6.64 -10.16 -19.95
CA PHE A 291 -7.55 -9.93 -21.05
C PHE A 291 -8.98 -9.81 -20.54
N ASN A 292 -9.65 -8.73 -20.89
CA ASN A 292 -11.05 -8.51 -20.57
C ASN A 292 -11.86 -8.45 -21.85
N LYS A 293 -12.91 -9.27 -21.93
CA LYS A 293 -13.81 -9.30 -23.09
C LYS A 293 -15.26 -9.37 -22.70
N LYS A 294 -16.05 -8.50 -23.29
CA LYS A 294 -17.50 -8.55 -23.27
C LYS A 294 -17.98 -9.32 -24.50
N TYR A 295 -18.37 -10.56 -24.29
CA TYR A 295 -18.84 -11.45 -25.38
C TYR A 295 -20.25 -11.11 -25.85
N SER A 296 -21.08 -10.59 -24.94
CA SER A 296 -22.44 -10.14 -25.23
C SER A 296 -22.93 -9.16 -24.14
N SER A 297 -24.14 -8.64 -24.31
CA SER A 297 -24.81 -7.84 -23.25
C SER A 297 -25.01 -8.62 -21.94
N ARG A 298 -24.92 -9.95 -21.99
CA ARG A 298 -25.14 -10.84 -20.84
C ARG A 298 -23.92 -11.57 -20.33
N HIS A 299 -22.77 -11.50 -21.04
CA HIS A 299 -21.56 -12.21 -20.65
C HIS A 299 -20.31 -11.35 -20.82
N THR A 300 -19.59 -11.17 -19.73
CA THR A 300 -18.24 -10.56 -19.71
C THR A 300 -17.30 -11.50 -18.98
N ASN A 301 -16.10 -11.68 -19.53
CA ASN A 301 -15.03 -12.47 -18.90
C ASN A 301 -13.76 -11.61 -18.75
N ARG A 302 -13.04 -11.89 -17.68
CA ARG A 302 -11.67 -11.42 -17.44
C ARG A 302 -10.82 -12.61 -17.03
N SER A 303 -9.76 -12.85 -17.79
CA SER A 303 -8.78 -13.90 -17.50
C SER A 303 -7.39 -13.30 -17.48
N GLY A 304 -6.56 -13.72 -16.57
CA GLY A 304 -5.23 -13.15 -16.42
C GLY A 304 -4.26 -14.04 -15.66
N ILE A 305 -3.02 -13.58 -15.66
CA ILE A 305 -1.90 -14.19 -14.96
C ILE A 305 -1.18 -13.12 -14.13
N THR A 306 -0.65 -13.54 -12.99
CA THR A 306 0.27 -12.75 -12.19
C THR A 306 1.50 -13.59 -11.86
N ILE A 307 2.68 -13.06 -12.11
CA ILE A 307 3.96 -13.66 -11.77
C ILE A 307 4.65 -12.70 -10.80
N THR A 308 4.93 -13.18 -9.60
CA THR A 308 5.62 -12.39 -8.56
C THR A 308 6.92 -13.10 -8.19
N GLY A 309 8.05 -12.47 -8.46
CA GLY A 309 9.34 -12.85 -7.92
C GLY A 309 9.55 -12.16 -6.58
N LEU A 310 9.74 -12.93 -5.53
CA LEU A 310 9.94 -12.49 -4.15
C LEU A 310 11.41 -12.59 -3.80
N LEU A 311 12.01 -11.50 -3.34
CA LEU A 311 13.39 -11.47 -2.84
C LEU A 311 13.39 -10.88 -1.44
N TYR A 312 14.12 -11.48 -0.51
CA TYR A 312 14.26 -10.96 0.84
C TYR A 312 15.70 -11.00 1.34
N ASP A 313 16.04 -10.08 2.23
CA ASP A 313 17.30 -10.03 2.97
C ASP A 313 16.98 -9.64 4.42
N LEU A 314 17.25 -10.55 5.36
CA LEU A 314 16.98 -10.41 6.77
C LEU A 314 18.26 -10.62 7.57
N ASP A 315 18.62 -9.66 8.44
CA ASP A 315 19.65 -9.79 9.46
C ASP A 315 19.08 -9.24 10.77
N PHE A 316 18.88 -10.10 11.76
CA PHE A 316 18.30 -9.74 13.04
C PHE A 316 19.23 -10.15 14.18
N ASN A 317 19.65 -9.14 14.92
CA ASN A 317 20.52 -9.28 16.09
C ASN A 317 19.80 -8.72 17.32
N LEU A 318 19.86 -9.44 18.39
CA LEU A 318 19.21 -9.11 19.67
C LEU A 318 20.14 -9.39 20.84
N SER A 319 20.21 -8.48 21.81
CA SER A 319 20.88 -8.75 23.07
C SER A 319 19.97 -9.56 23.99
N PRO A 320 20.39 -10.75 24.47
CA PRO A 320 19.63 -11.52 25.45
C PRO A 320 19.35 -10.67 26.70
N ASN A 321 18.15 -10.85 27.28
CA ASN A 321 17.70 -10.10 28.47
C ASN A 321 17.75 -8.58 28.30
N PHE A 322 17.53 -8.09 27.07
CA PHE A 322 17.43 -6.65 26.77
C PHE A 322 18.60 -5.83 27.36
N GLY A 323 19.84 -6.24 27.08
CA GLY A 323 21.01 -5.41 27.36
C GLY A 323 21.59 -5.56 28.78
N GLN A 324 21.25 -6.58 29.54
CA GLN A 324 21.92 -6.86 30.82
C GLN A 324 23.36 -7.39 30.57
N ASN A 325 24.28 -6.52 30.18
CA ASN A 325 25.71 -6.80 29.98
C ASN A 325 26.04 -8.05 29.11
N LYS A 326 25.13 -8.41 28.21
CA LYS A 326 25.36 -9.53 27.29
C LYS A 326 25.55 -9.00 25.87
N PRO A 327 26.52 -9.55 25.13
CA PRO A 327 26.76 -9.16 23.76
C PRO A 327 25.55 -9.49 22.86
N MET A 328 25.39 -8.74 21.80
CA MET A 328 24.42 -9.03 20.74
C MET A 328 24.62 -10.45 20.21
N GLN A 329 23.53 -11.16 20.03
CA GLN A 329 23.50 -12.47 19.37
C GLN A 329 22.73 -12.34 18.07
N ARG A 330 23.26 -12.92 17.02
CA ARG A 330 22.54 -13.03 15.74
C ARG A 330 21.47 -14.09 15.89
N ILE A 331 20.20 -13.66 15.84
CA ILE A 331 19.02 -14.52 15.93
C ILE A 331 18.77 -15.19 14.59
N VAL A 332 18.83 -14.39 13.52
CA VAL A 332 18.62 -14.88 12.16
C VAL A 332 19.43 -14.05 11.17
N LYS A 333 19.99 -14.72 10.17
CA LYS A 333 20.51 -14.07 8.97
C LYS A 333 20.19 -14.95 7.77
N GLY A 334 19.55 -14.37 6.76
CA GLY A 334 19.24 -15.11 5.55
C GLY A 334 18.78 -14.16 4.45
N ASN A 335 19.03 -14.59 3.25
CA ASN A 335 18.45 -14.03 2.04
C ASN A 335 17.90 -15.17 1.20
N GLY A 336 17.00 -14.88 0.32
CA GLY A 336 16.42 -15.90 -0.55
C GLY A 336 15.51 -15.31 -1.60
N GLU A 337 15.09 -16.20 -2.47
CA GLU A 337 14.18 -15.90 -3.57
C GLU A 337 13.13 -17.00 -3.71
N ALA A 338 11.96 -16.62 -4.13
CA ALA A 338 10.87 -17.53 -4.48
C ALA A 338 9.99 -16.87 -5.53
N MET A 339 9.10 -17.65 -6.13
CA MET A 339 8.09 -17.12 -7.06
C MET A 339 6.69 -17.57 -6.66
N VAL A 340 5.72 -16.68 -6.88
CA VAL A 340 4.31 -17.00 -6.87
C VAL A 340 3.77 -16.84 -8.28
N LEU A 341 3.22 -17.91 -8.82
CA LEU A 341 2.54 -17.93 -10.11
C LEU A 341 1.05 -18.03 -9.86
N SER A 342 0.27 -17.12 -10.40
CA SER A 342 -1.19 -17.10 -10.29
C SER A 342 -1.82 -17.00 -11.66
N ALA A 343 -2.90 -17.75 -11.88
CA ALA A 343 -3.72 -17.64 -13.07
C ALA A 343 -5.20 -17.67 -12.67
N TYR A 344 -5.99 -16.81 -13.27
CA TYR A 344 -7.41 -16.73 -12.96
C TYR A 344 -8.28 -16.55 -14.19
N SER A 345 -9.53 -16.96 -14.06
CA SER A 345 -10.60 -16.64 -14.99
C SER A 345 -11.85 -16.30 -14.20
N ASN A 346 -12.51 -15.21 -14.56
CA ASN A 346 -13.71 -14.72 -13.89
C ASN A 346 -14.74 -14.28 -14.93
N SER A 347 -15.96 -14.78 -14.80
CA SER A 347 -17.07 -14.48 -15.73
C SER A 347 -18.28 -13.92 -14.99
N ILE A 348 -18.87 -12.90 -15.54
CA ILE A 348 -20.18 -12.39 -15.14
C ILE A 348 -21.21 -12.80 -16.17
N PHE A 349 -22.29 -13.42 -15.69
CA PHE A 349 -23.45 -13.82 -16.47
C PHE A 349 -24.72 -13.13 -15.95
N LYS A 350 -25.37 -12.33 -16.78
CA LYS A 350 -26.74 -11.86 -16.53
C LYS A 350 -27.70 -12.97 -16.95
N LEU A 351 -28.06 -13.84 -16.00
CA LEU A 351 -28.92 -15.01 -16.25
C LEU A 351 -30.34 -14.59 -16.60
N THR A 352 -30.84 -13.57 -15.88
CA THR A 352 -32.12 -12.90 -16.15
C THR A 352 -31.95 -11.41 -15.91
N ASP A 353 -32.99 -10.62 -16.16
CA ASP A 353 -32.95 -9.17 -15.86
C ASP A 353 -32.80 -8.88 -14.34
N LYS A 354 -33.14 -9.85 -13.49
CA LYS A 354 -33.03 -9.74 -12.03
C LYS A 354 -31.90 -10.54 -11.43
N LEU A 355 -31.36 -11.57 -12.11
CA LEU A 355 -30.37 -12.47 -11.57
C LEU A 355 -29.06 -12.37 -12.34
N THR A 356 -28.00 -12.02 -11.64
CA THR A 356 -26.63 -11.99 -12.16
C THR A 356 -25.76 -12.95 -11.34
N ALA A 357 -24.96 -13.76 -12.02
CA ALA A 357 -23.97 -14.64 -11.42
C ALA A 357 -22.55 -14.17 -11.78
N ASN A 358 -21.65 -14.24 -10.80
CA ASN A 358 -20.20 -14.17 -11.00
C ASN A 358 -19.62 -15.53 -10.68
N VAL A 359 -18.89 -16.11 -11.62
CA VAL A 359 -18.22 -17.41 -11.48
C VAL A 359 -16.76 -17.23 -11.81
N GLY A 360 -15.89 -17.59 -10.88
CA GLY A 360 -14.46 -17.45 -11.05
C GLY A 360 -13.66 -18.59 -10.46
N ILE A 361 -12.46 -18.73 -10.94
CA ILE A 361 -11.45 -19.64 -10.42
C ILE A 361 -10.11 -18.94 -10.42
N ASN A 362 -9.34 -19.15 -9.36
CA ASN A 362 -7.94 -18.76 -9.26
C ASN A 362 -7.10 -19.99 -8.92
N ALA A 363 -5.95 -20.13 -9.55
CA ALA A 363 -4.98 -21.16 -9.24
C ALA A 363 -3.64 -20.50 -8.95
N GLN A 364 -2.97 -20.95 -7.90
CA GLN A 364 -1.66 -20.45 -7.49
C GLN A 364 -0.66 -21.57 -7.27
N LEU A 365 0.60 -21.28 -7.57
CA LEU A 365 1.75 -22.12 -7.27
C LEU A 365 2.80 -21.28 -6.55
N PHE A 366 3.25 -21.73 -5.38
CA PHE A 366 4.39 -21.17 -4.67
C PHE A 366 5.62 -22.06 -4.90
N THR A 367 6.64 -21.54 -5.55
CA THR A 367 7.76 -22.36 -6.05
C THR A 367 8.70 -22.86 -4.97
N LEU A 368 8.78 -22.18 -3.81
CA LEU A 368 9.70 -22.55 -2.73
C LEU A 368 9.47 -23.98 -2.20
N ASN A 369 8.21 -24.39 -2.11
CA ASN A 369 7.82 -25.70 -1.59
C ASN A 369 6.88 -26.46 -2.53
N SER A 370 6.68 -25.95 -3.76
CA SER A 370 5.80 -26.50 -4.79
C SER A 370 4.33 -26.65 -4.34
N ASN A 371 3.91 -25.89 -3.32
CA ASN A 371 2.52 -25.87 -2.89
C ASN A 371 1.67 -25.14 -3.93
N TRP A 372 0.50 -25.70 -4.20
CA TRP A 372 -0.46 -25.09 -5.09
C TRP A 372 -1.86 -25.06 -4.47
N THR A 373 -2.67 -24.12 -4.92
CA THR A 373 -4.06 -23.95 -4.48
C THR A 373 -4.96 -23.73 -5.68
N ILE A 374 -6.23 -24.14 -5.55
CA ILE A 374 -7.31 -23.78 -6.46
C ILE A 374 -8.44 -23.17 -5.64
N GLU A 375 -8.86 -21.98 -6.03
CA GLU A 375 -9.86 -21.19 -5.32
C GLU A 375 -11.07 -20.94 -6.23
N PRO A 376 -12.13 -21.78 -6.18
CA PRO A 376 -13.37 -21.48 -6.87
C PRO A 376 -14.13 -20.36 -6.14
N ARG A 377 -14.75 -19.47 -6.90
CA ARG A 377 -15.54 -18.35 -6.39
C ARG A 377 -16.87 -18.24 -7.09
N LEU A 378 -17.93 -18.07 -6.32
CA LEU A 378 -19.29 -17.87 -6.81
C LEU A 378 -19.95 -16.74 -6.04
N ALA A 379 -20.54 -15.81 -6.77
CA ALA A 379 -21.42 -14.80 -6.20
C ALA A 379 -22.69 -14.68 -7.03
N LEU A 380 -23.83 -14.54 -6.35
CA LEU A 380 -25.13 -14.34 -6.96
C LEU A 380 -25.71 -13.00 -6.47
N LYS A 381 -26.24 -12.23 -7.39
CA LYS A 381 -26.95 -10.98 -7.08
C LYS A 381 -28.36 -11.06 -7.64
N TRP A 382 -29.33 -10.91 -6.76
CA TRP A 382 -30.74 -10.80 -7.10
C TRP A 382 -31.18 -9.34 -6.84
N ASN A 383 -31.73 -8.67 -7.88
CA ASN A 383 -32.25 -7.29 -7.82
C ASN A 383 -33.78 -7.30 -7.70
#